data_975ac8e8cb0d2f09cd6ce370b84f2126
#
_entry.id   975ac8e8cb0d2f09cd6ce370b84f2126
#
_cell.length_a   1.000
_cell.length_b   1.000
_cell.length_c   1.000
_cell.angle_alpha   90.00
_cell.angle_beta   90.00
_cell.angle_gamma   90.00
#
_symmetry.space_group_name_H-M   'P 1'
#
loop_
_entity.id
_entity.type
_entity.pdbx_description
1 polymer ?
#
loop_
_entity_poly.entity_id
_entity_poly.type
_entity_poly.pdbx_seq_one_letter_code
_entity_poly.pdbx_strand_id
1 'polypeptide(L)'
;MGAIGNFDSLDCGICGRSLDEGPHLAVVIPIYKSEDHLPGLIEYITRIDSKIPGGVTATFVIDGSPQNERTILPMMLSTIPFPLQIIRLSRNFGVGPALHAALTNSAGCASVVFGADLQEPHELFVTFAEKILTKDVDVTLGQRISRDDPFLMRAFSNFYWWVNRTFLNNDTPKGGFDVFGLSRRAREALIALPELNTNIASQLQWIGFDREYVPFHRVARQSGKSSWTMKKKIKLFADSIFGFSGAPITVIFLIGLFSVIGFGLLSAVTIIASLLGWISLPGYTTLVLLGAIGHSATLLACGIIGGYIVRAFENSKGRPRFIIADIKKSDSFKNSDFSPLESE
;
A
#
# COMPACT_ATOMS: atom_id res chain seq x y z
N MET A 1 19.16 -8.95 21.13
CA MET A 1 20.29 -8.32 20.43
C MET A 1 20.60 -9.19 19.24
N GLY A 2 19.93 -8.97 18.10
CA GLY A 2 20.23 -9.62 16.84
C GLY A 2 21.42 -8.92 16.20
N ALA A 3 22.28 -9.67 15.54
CA ALA A 3 23.46 -9.15 14.86
C ALA A 3 23.07 -8.01 13.91
N ILE A 4 23.79 -6.90 14.02
CA ILE A 4 23.75 -5.78 13.08
C ILE A 4 24.20 -6.35 11.73
N GLY A 5 23.42 -6.11 10.68
CA GLY A 5 23.63 -6.63 9.33
C GLY A 5 25.10 -6.72 8.94
N ASN A 6 25.48 -7.91 8.57
CA ASN A 6 26.86 -8.20 8.15
C ASN A 6 26.81 -8.21 6.61
N PHE A 7 27.29 -7.12 5.99
CA PHE A 7 27.51 -7.13 4.53
C PHE A 7 28.75 -7.99 4.25
N ASP A 8 28.56 -9.33 4.20
CA ASP A 8 29.63 -10.31 4.05
C ASP A 8 30.33 -10.24 2.68
N SER A 9 29.70 -9.60 1.68
CA SER A 9 30.30 -9.25 0.41
C SER A 9 30.22 -7.73 0.19
N LEU A 10 31.31 -7.13 -0.22
CA LEU A 10 31.37 -5.71 -0.59
C LEU A 10 30.73 -5.42 -1.97
N ASP A 11 30.21 -6.45 -2.65
CA ASP A 11 29.60 -6.32 -3.97
C ASP A 11 28.07 -6.31 -3.89
N CYS A 12 27.46 -5.36 -4.60
CA CYS A 12 26.02 -5.32 -4.76
C CYS A 12 25.56 -6.50 -5.62
N GLY A 13 24.83 -7.45 -5.04
CA GLY A 13 24.31 -8.62 -5.73
C GLY A 13 23.36 -8.28 -6.90
N ILE A 14 22.88 -7.05 -7.03
CA ILE A 14 21.95 -6.61 -8.06
C ILE A 14 22.68 -6.03 -9.28
N CYS A 15 23.64 -5.10 -9.07
CA CYS A 15 24.34 -4.42 -10.16
C CYS A 15 25.79 -4.87 -10.35
N GLY A 16 26.34 -5.69 -9.45
CA GLY A 16 27.71 -6.22 -9.51
C GLY A 16 28.80 -5.18 -9.21
N ARG A 17 28.44 -3.94 -8.78
CA ARG A 17 29.40 -2.91 -8.37
C ARG A 17 29.74 -3.09 -6.90
N SER A 18 30.91 -2.62 -6.50
CA SER A 18 31.24 -2.55 -5.07
C SER A 18 30.29 -1.63 -4.34
N LEU A 19 29.82 -2.04 -3.15
CA LEU A 19 28.96 -1.23 -2.30
C LEU A 19 29.64 0.08 -1.87
N ASP A 20 30.95 0.14 -1.86
CA ASP A 20 31.72 1.34 -1.51
C ASP A 20 31.79 2.36 -2.66
N GLU A 21 31.42 2.00 -3.89
CA GLU A 21 31.47 2.90 -5.06
C GLU A 21 30.33 3.93 -5.11
N GLY A 22 29.49 4.00 -4.10
CA GLY A 22 28.42 5.00 -3.99
C GLY A 22 27.11 4.40 -3.46
N PRO A 23 26.08 5.22 -3.28
CA PRO A 23 24.85 4.77 -2.63
C PRO A 23 24.05 3.81 -3.52
N HIS A 24 23.87 2.60 -3.04
CA HIS A 24 23.05 1.56 -3.67
C HIS A 24 21.63 1.49 -3.12
N LEU A 25 21.37 2.12 -1.96
CA LEU A 25 20.08 2.14 -1.29
C LEU A 25 19.39 3.49 -1.45
N ALA A 26 18.15 3.48 -1.94
CA ALA A 26 17.26 4.63 -1.91
C ALA A 26 16.32 4.57 -0.72
N VAL A 27 16.30 5.62 0.09
CA VAL A 27 15.35 5.82 1.19
C VAL A 27 14.20 6.69 0.68
N VAL A 28 12.97 6.16 0.70
CA VAL A 28 11.79 6.80 0.14
C VAL A 28 10.79 7.16 1.24
N ILE A 29 10.44 8.44 1.36
CA ILE A 29 9.61 8.94 2.45
C ILE A 29 8.52 9.89 1.93
N PRO A 30 7.23 9.52 2.08
CA PRO A 30 6.12 10.42 1.82
C PRO A 30 5.97 11.43 2.97
N ILE A 31 5.89 12.73 2.64
CA ILE A 31 5.77 13.81 3.60
C ILE A 31 4.41 14.51 3.43
N TYR A 32 3.64 14.56 4.51
CA TYR A 32 2.39 15.28 4.58
C TYR A 32 2.08 15.71 6.01
N LYS A 33 2.15 17.01 6.29
CA LYS A 33 1.96 17.60 7.63
C LYS A 33 2.90 16.98 8.68
N SER A 34 4.17 16.87 8.34
CA SER A 34 5.21 16.22 9.16
C SER A 34 6.35 17.18 9.50
N GLU A 35 6.12 18.49 9.48
CA GLU A 35 7.14 19.53 9.74
C GLU A 35 7.86 19.33 11.08
N ASP A 36 7.13 18.95 12.14
CA ASP A 36 7.69 18.71 13.47
C ASP A 36 8.65 17.51 13.53
N HIS A 37 8.58 16.61 12.56
CA HIS A 37 9.39 15.39 12.51
C HIS A 37 10.67 15.54 11.66
N LEU A 38 10.77 16.59 10.85
CA LEU A 38 11.87 16.75 9.87
C LEU A 38 13.28 16.70 10.50
N PRO A 39 13.56 17.39 11.63
CA PRO A 39 14.90 17.32 12.23
C PRO A 39 15.26 15.89 12.69
N GLY A 40 14.32 15.21 13.36
CA GLY A 40 14.50 13.82 13.78
C GLY A 40 14.62 12.85 12.61
N LEU A 41 13.93 13.13 11.49
CA LEU A 41 14.00 12.33 10.28
C LEU A 41 15.38 12.39 9.62
N ILE A 42 16.00 13.58 9.58
CA ILE A 42 17.36 13.76 9.06
C ILE A 42 18.37 12.97 9.90
N GLU A 43 18.31 13.12 11.23
CA GLU A 43 19.16 12.35 12.14
C GLU A 43 18.95 10.83 11.97
N TYR A 44 17.71 10.41 11.82
CA TYR A 44 17.36 9.00 11.61
C TYR A 44 17.95 8.44 10.32
N ILE A 45 17.85 9.18 9.20
CA ILE A 45 18.45 8.76 7.91
C ILE A 45 19.97 8.78 8.01
N THR A 46 20.57 9.75 8.68
CA THR A 46 22.03 9.80 8.89
C THR A 46 22.53 8.57 9.65
N ARG A 47 21.76 8.05 10.60
CA ARG A 47 22.07 6.80 11.28
C ARG A 47 21.98 5.57 10.36
N ILE A 48 21.04 5.55 9.41
CA ILE A 48 20.97 4.49 8.40
C ILE A 48 22.15 4.61 7.44
N ASP A 49 22.42 5.82 6.95
CA ASP A 49 23.51 6.14 6.02
C ASP A 49 24.87 5.65 6.54
N SER A 50 25.18 5.90 7.81
CA SER A 50 26.42 5.46 8.46
C SER A 50 26.58 3.93 8.59
N LYS A 51 25.51 3.15 8.39
CA LYS A 51 25.51 1.69 8.52
C LYS A 51 25.47 0.96 7.16
N ILE A 52 25.24 1.70 6.08
CA ILE A 52 25.16 1.13 4.72
C ILE A 52 26.46 1.45 3.99
N PRO A 53 27.20 0.47 3.49
CA PRO A 53 28.36 0.72 2.65
C PRO A 53 27.98 1.59 1.43
N GLY A 54 28.78 2.59 1.13
CA GLY A 54 28.51 3.59 0.08
C GLY A 54 27.39 4.57 0.39
N GLY A 55 26.74 4.45 1.56
CA GLY A 55 25.70 5.37 2.02
C GLY A 55 24.33 5.18 1.34
N VAL A 56 23.44 6.17 1.52
CA VAL A 56 22.09 6.15 0.98
C VAL A 56 21.76 7.40 0.16
N THR A 57 20.83 7.28 -0.78
CA THR A 57 20.13 8.43 -1.36
C THR A 57 18.77 8.57 -0.71
N ALA A 58 18.30 9.80 -0.45
CA ALA A 58 16.97 10.02 0.09
C ALA A 58 16.05 10.68 -0.95
N THR A 59 14.80 10.23 -1.04
CA THR A 59 13.76 10.83 -1.88
C THR A 59 12.54 11.16 -1.01
N PHE A 60 12.33 12.45 -0.79
CA PHE A 60 11.18 12.97 -0.06
C PHE A 60 10.08 13.40 -1.03
N VAL A 61 8.84 12.94 -0.80
CA VAL A 61 7.70 13.37 -1.61
C VAL A 61 6.73 14.17 -0.78
N ILE A 62 6.58 15.46 -1.10
CA ILE A 62 5.61 16.36 -0.49
C ILE A 62 4.27 16.20 -1.21
N ASP A 63 3.31 15.52 -0.56
CA ASP A 63 1.98 15.24 -1.11
C ASP A 63 0.98 16.35 -0.78
N GLY A 64 1.15 17.52 -1.40
CA GLY A 64 0.23 18.64 -1.22
C GLY A 64 0.20 19.23 0.19
N SER A 65 1.30 19.15 0.91
CA SER A 65 1.45 19.70 2.27
C SER A 65 1.28 21.23 2.34
N PRO A 66 0.99 21.78 3.54
CA PRO A 66 0.99 23.22 3.80
C PRO A 66 2.31 23.89 3.43
N GLN A 67 2.29 25.22 3.41
CA GLN A 67 3.38 26.04 2.86
C GLN A 67 4.72 25.87 3.59
N ASN A 68 4.72 25.53 4.88
CA ASN A 68 5.92 25.41 5.69
C ASN A 68 6.89 24.32 5.17
N GLU A 69 6.39 23.08 4.93
CA GLU A 69 7.24 22.00 4.40
C GLU A 69 7.78 22.32 3.01
N ARG A 70 7.00 23.05 2.19
CA ARG A 70 7.44 23.51 0.86
C ARG A 70 8.57 24.52 0.90
N THR A 71 8.73 25.23 2.00
CA THR A 71 9.76 26.25 2.19
C THR A 71 10.97 25.70 2.96
N ILE A 72 10.72 24.98 4.04
CA ILE A 72 11.77 24.48 4.95
C ILE A 72 12.65 23.43 4.26
N LEU A 73 12.05 22.42 3.63
CA LEU A 73 12.80 21.32 3.02
C LEU A 73 13.80 21.78 1.93
N PRO A 74 13.43 22.67 0.97
CA PRO A 74 14.40 23.18 0.02
C PRO A 74 15.54 23.99 0.63
N MET A 75 15.29 24.68 1.76
CA MET A 75 16.34 25.43 2.47
C MET A 75 17.35 24.50 3.15
N MET A 76 16.95 23.30 3.50
CA MET A 76 17.80 22.30 4.16
C MET A 76 18.69 21.51 3.18
N LEU A 77 18.45 21.60 1.86
CA LEU A 77 19.18 20.82 0.86
C LEU A 77 20.72 20.98 0.92
N SER A 78 21.20 22.18 1.30
CA SER A 78 22.63 22.46 1.41
C SER A 78 23.28 21.98 2.71
N THR A 79 22.47 21.63 3.72
CA THR A 79 22.96 21.28 5.07
C THR A 79 22.81 19.79 5.39
N ILE A 80 22.12 19.03 4.53
CA ILE A 80 21.86 17.59 4.73
C ILE A 80 23.11 16.79 4.31
N PRO A 81 23.56 15.83 5.16
CA PRO A 81 24.83 15.13 4.95
C PRO A 81 24.78 14.03 3.87
N PHE A 82 23.61 13.66 3.39
CA PHE A 82 23.41 12.62 2.36
C PHE A 82 22.75 13.19 1.09
N PRO A 83 22.89 12.53 -0.08
CA PRO A 83 22.21 12.94 -1.30
C PRO A 83 20.69 12.93 -1.15
N LEU A 84 20.05 14.11 -1.32
CA LEU A 84 18.61 14.29 -1.15
C LEU A 84 17.95 14.82 -2.42
N GLN A 85 16.83 14.17 -2.79
CA GLN A 85 15.89 14.67 -3.77
C GLN A 85 14.54 14.96 -3.11
N ILE A 86 13.95 16.10 -3.43
CA ILE A 86 12.62 16.52 -2.97
C ILE A 86 11.70 16.62 -4.18
N ILE A 87 10.63 15.82 -4.19
CA ILE A 87 9.60 15.84 -5.19
C ILE A 87 8.36 16.49 -4.59
N ARG A 88 7.81 17.50 -5.23
CA ARG A 88 6.59 18.16 -4.82
C ARG A 88 5.46 17.81 -5.78
N LEU A 89 4.39 17.22 -5.28
CA LEU A 89 3.18 16.98 -6.05
C LEU A 89 2.32 18.24 -6.13
N SER A 90 1.57 18.40 -7.23
CA SER A 90 0.72 19.56 -7.50
C SER A 90 -0.42 19.76 -6.48
N ARG A 91 -0.90 18.68 -5.89
CA ARG A 91 -1.92 18.63 -4.82
C ARG A 91 -1.74 17.37 -3.98
N ASN A 92 -2.57 17.17 -2.97
CA ASN A 92 -2.64 15.90 -2.26
C ASN A 92 -3.30 14.83 -3.13
N PHE A 93 -2.55 13.80 -3.49
CA PHE A 93 -3.00 12.61 -4.24
C PHE A 93 -3.20 11.39 -3.34
N GLY A 94 -2.65 11.42 -2.12
CA GLY A 94 -2.65 10.32 -1.17
C GLY A 94 -1.35 9.51 -1.19
N VAL A 95 -1.15 8.70 -0.14
CA VAL A 95 0.12 7.99 0.10
C VAL A 95 0.53 7.05 -1.05
N GLY A 96 -0.42 6.33 -1.66
CA GLY A 96 -0.11 5.40 -2.76
C GLY A 96 0.52 6.13 -3.97
N PRO A 97 -0.17 7.10 -4.59
CA PRO A 97 0.41 7.91 -5.67
C PRO A 97 1.70 8.64 -5.30
N ALA A 98 1.82 9.14 -4.05
CA ALA A 98 3.05 9.77 -3.58
C ALA A 98 4.23 8.78 -3.55
N LEU A 99 4.00 7.55 -3.07
CA LEU A 99 5.02 6.50 -3.09
C LEU A 99 5.38 6.07 -4.52
N HIS A 100 4.41 5.97 -5.43
CA HIS A 100 4.71 5.72 -6.85
C HIS A 100 5.57 6.83 -7.45
N ALA A 101 5.27 8.10 -7.18
CA ALA A 101 6.08 9.23 -7.63
C ALA A 101 7.52 9.14 -7.11
N ALA A 102 7.68 8.79 -5.84
CA ALA A 102 8.98 8.64 -5.22
C ALA A 102 9.78 7.46 -5.81
N LEU A 103 9.16 6.29 -5.89
CA LEU A 103 9.80 5.06 -6.39
C LEU A 103 10.21 5.19 -7.87
N THR A 104 9.38 5.85 -8.69
CA THR A 104 9.71 6.15 -10.09
C THR A 104 10.95 7.02 -10.24
N ASN A 105 11.14 7.98 -9.32
CA ASN A 105 12.23 8.94 -9.38
C ASN A 105 13.39 8.60 -8.42
N SER A 106 13.31 7.51 -7.66
CA SER A 106 14.36 7.11 -6.74
C SER A 106 15.54 6.48 -7.47
N ALA A 107 16.75 6.79 -7.00
CA ALA A 107 18.00 6.23 -7.51
C ALA A 107 18.48 5.11 -6.57
N GLY A 108 19.06 4.04 -7.12
CA GLY A 108 19.65 2.92 -6.36
C GLY A 108 19.21 1.55 -6.82
N CYS A 109 19.98 0.55 -6.43
CA CYS A 109 19.71 -0.87 -6.72
C CYS A 109 18.59 -1.43 -5.84
N ALA A 110 18.42 -0.87 -4.63
CA ALA A 110 17.37 -1.19 -3.69
C ALA A 110 16.64 0.07 -3.25
N SER A 111 15.42 -0.07 -2.76
CA SER A 111 14.65 1.02 -2.18
C SER A 111 13.98 0.56 -0.89
N VAL A 112 14.02 1.37 0.16
CA VAL A 112 13.26 1.16 1.39
C VAL A 112 12.27 2.28 1.60
N VAL A 113 11.08 1.93 2.06
CA VAL A 113 9.95 2.86 2.22
C VAL A 113 9.47 2.84 3.67
N PHE A 114 9.39 4.02 4.28
CA PHE A 114 8.82 4.19 5.61
C PHE A 114 8.15 5.55 5.80
N GLY A 115 7.44 5.71 6.91
CA GLY A 115 6.76 6.96 7.25
C GLY A 115 7.67 7.99 7.91
N ALA A 116 7.32 9.27 7.80
CA ALA A 116 8.05 10.35 8.48
C ALA A 116 7.82 10.40 10.01
N ASP A 117 7.02 9.49 10.58
CA ASP A 117 6.64 9.49 12.00
C ASP A 117 7.61 8.72 12.92
N LEU A 118 8.68 8.15 12.35
CA LEU A 118 9.81 7.53 13.06
C LEU A 118 9.38 6.44 14.08
N GLN A 119 8.36 5.67 13.73
CA GLN A 119 7.84 4.62 14.63
C GLN A 119 8.54 3.26 14.45
N GLU A 120 9.33 3.10 13.42
CA GLU A 120 10.10 1.90 13.12
C GLU A 120 11.56 2.06 13.62
N PRO A 121 12.21 1.01 14.13
CA PRO A 121 13.64 1.05 14.47
C PRO A 121 14.49 1.13 13.20
N HIS A 122 15.54 1.94 13.20
CA HIS A 122 16.39 2.14 12.01
C HIS A 122 17.14 0.84 11.61
N GLU A 123 17.40 -0.06 12.54
CA GLU A 123 17.98 -1.39 12.29
C GLU A 123 17.13 -2.22 11.32
N LEU A 124 15.81 -2.03 11.33
CA LEU A 124 14.92 -2.72 10.41
C LEU A 124 15.28 -2.42 8.94
N PHE A 125 15.58 -1.16 8.63
CA PHE A 125 15.89 -0.74 7.27
C PHE A 125 17.30 -1.13 6.84
N VAL A 126 18.24 -1.23 7.79
CA VAL A 126 19.56 -1.82 7.55
C VAL A 126 19.42 -3.30 7.21
N THR A 127 18.60 -4.05 7.96
CA THR A 127 18.30 -5.45 7.65
C THR A 127 17.60 -5.61 6.29
N PHE A 128 16.69 -4.71 5.93
CA PHE A 128 16.06 -4.72 4.61
C PHE A 128 17.08 -4.53 3.50
N ALA A 129 17.96 -3.53 3.65
CA ALA A 129 19.01 -3.24 2.69
C ALA A 129 19.96 -4.45 2.53
N GLU A 130 20.43 -5.03 3.63
CA GLU A 130 21.29 -6.20 3.61
C GLU A 130 20.67 -7.32 2.78
N LYS A 131 19.46 -7.78 3.14
CA LYS A 131 18.77 -8.89 2.46
C LYS A 131 18.55 -8.65 0.97
N ILE A 132 18.26 -7.43 0.58
CA ILE A 132 18.00 -7.07 -0.81
C ILE A 132 19.32 -6.92 -1.59
N LEU A 133 20.30 -6.22 -1.03
CA LEU A 133 21.57 -5.95 -1.72
C LEU A 133 22.45 -7.21 -1.84
N THR A 134 22.35 -8.15 -0.91
CA THR A 134 22.97 -9.48 -1.03
C THR A 134 22.21 -10.43 -1.96
N LYS A 135 21.06 -10.00 -2.48
CA LYS A 135 20.21 -10.75 -3.39
C LYS A 135 19.53 -11.99 -2.78
N ASP A 136 19.35 -12.01 -1.47
CA ASP A 136 18.63 -13.09 -0.80
C ASP A 136 17.14 -13.08 -1.17
N VAL A 137 16.54 -11.86 -1.20
CA VAL A 137 15.13 -11.65 -1.54
C VAL A 137 14.94 -10.37 -2.36
N ASP A 138 13.80 -10.26 -3.04
CA ASP A 138 13.43 -9.08 -3.81
C ASP A 138 12.58 -8.08 -3.02
N VAL A 139 11.81 -8.59 -2.06
CA VAL A 139 10.86 -7.82 -1.27
C VAL A 139 11.04 -8.14 0.20
N THR A 140 11.29 -7.12 1.01
CA THR A 140 11.27 -7.22 2.47
C THR A 140 10.07 -6.48 3.03
N LEU A 141 9.37 -7.09 3.98
CA LEU A 141 8.13 -6.57 4.56
C LEU A 141 8.25 -6.51 6.09
N GLY A 142 8.02 -5.34 6.68
CA GLY A 142 8.09 -5.17 8.12
C GLY A 142 6.85 -5.73 8.82
N GLN A 143 7.01 -6.81 9.58
CA GLN A 143 5.95 -7.44 10.35
C GLN A 143 5.91 -6.92 11.78
N ARG A 144 4.82 -6.28 12.18
CA ARG A 144 4.63 -5.84 13.58
C ARG A 144 4.36 -7.03 14.50
N ILE A 145 5.16 -7.15 15.57
CA ILE A 145 4.99 -8.25 16.56
C ILE A 145 3.89 -7.94 17.57
N SER A 146 3.71 -6.68 17.98
CA SER A 146 2.71 -6.27 18.98
C SER A 146 1.82 -5.14 18.49
N ARG A 147 0.57 -5.14 18.97
CA ARG A 147 -0.43 -4.08 18.74
C ARG A 147 -1.12 -3.75 20.06
N ASP A 148 -0.96 -2.52 20.53
CA ASP A 148 -1.73 -1.93 21.63
C ASP A 148 -2.97 -1.17 21.10
N ASP A 149 -3.62 -1.72 20.05
CA ASP A 149 -4.81 -1.12 19.46
C ASP A 149 -6.05 -1.41 20.33
N PRO A 150 -7.01 -0.46 20.42
CA PRO A 150 -8.32 -0.68 21.03
C PRO A 150 -9.04 -1.89 20.41
N PHE A 151 -9.82 -2.63 21.23
CA PHE A 151 -10.46 -3.90 20.84
C PHE A 151 -11.23 -3.82 19.51
N LEU A 152 -12.03 -2.77 19.30
CA LEU A 152 -12.80 -2.58 18.05
C LEU A 152 -11.91 -2.39 16.82
N MET A 153 -10.79 -1.65 16.97
CA MET A 153 -9.83 -1.46 15.89
C MET A 153 -9.07 -2.76 15.57
N ARG A 154 -8.76 -3.55 16.60
CA ARG A 154 -8.14 -4.87 16.44
C ARG A 154 -9.08 -5.84 15.71
N ALA A 155 -10.37 -5.88 16.08
CA ALA A 155 -11.38 -6.71 15.42
C ALA A 155 -11.53 -6.34 13.93
N PHE A 156 -11.64 -5.04 13.59
CA PHE A 156 -11.72 -4.56 12.21
C PHE A 156 -10.46 -4.90 11.40
N SER A 157 -9.29 -4.69 12.00
CA SER A 157 -8.01 -5.04 11.36
C SER A 157 -7.88 -6.55 11.12
N ASN A 158 -8.26 -7.37 12.10
CA ASN A 158 -8.24 -8.83 11.97
C ASN A 158 -9.20 -9.32 10.89
N PHE A 159 -10.40 -8.72 10.79
CA PHE A 159 -11.37 -9.00 9.74
C PHE A 159 -10.82 -8.62 8.36
N TYR A 160 -10.23 -7.42 8.22
CA TYR A 160 -9.57 -6.98 6.98
C TYR A 160 -8.50 -7.98 6.52
N TRP A 161 -7.60 -8.38 7.42
CA TRP A 161 -6.52 -9.30 7.08
C TRP A 161 -7.01 -10.74 6.89
N TRP A 162 -8.12 -11.14 7.54
CA TRP A 162 -8.78 -12.41 7.28
C TRP A 162 -9.34 -12.45 5.85
N VAL A 163 -10.07 -11.41 5.44
CA VAL A 163 -10.58 -11.28 4.06
C VAL A 163 -9.43 -11.29 3.07
N ASN A 164 -8.38 -10.52 3.34
CA ASN A 164 -7.21 -10.42 2.47
C ASN A 164 -6.54 -11.79 2.27
N ARG A 165 -6.34 -12.55 3.34
CA ARG A 165 -5.78 -13.92 3.27
C ARG A 165 -6.69 -14.90 2.54
N THR A 166 -7.99 -14.83 2.77
CA THR A 166 -8.94 -15.78 2.19
C THR A 166 -9.14 -15.57 0.69
N PHE A 167 -9.11 -14.31 0.23
CA PHE A 167 -9.50 -13.95 -1.13
C PHE A 167 -8.37 -13.39 -2.00
N LEU A 168 -7.24 -12.98 -1.43
CA LEU A 168 -6.15 -12.35 -2.17
C LEU A 168 -4.84 -13.15 -2.09
N ASN A 169 -4.37 -13.49 -0.90
CA ASN A 169 -3.11 -14.21 -0.75
C ASN A 169 -2.98 -14.87 0.63
N ASN A 170 -2.82 -16.20 0.65
CA ASN A 170 -2.69 -17.00 1.89
C ASN A 170 -1.42 -16.68 2.70
N ASP A 171 -0.37 -16.11 2.08
CA ASP A 171 0.94 -15.90 2.71
C ASP A 171 1.05 -14.60 3.51
N THR A 172 -0.04 -13.80 3.58
CA THR A 172 -0.02 -12.54 4.34
C THR A 172 0.04 -12.81 5.84
N PRO A 173 1.02 -12.29 6.61
CA PRO A 173 1.13 -12.51 8.04
C PRO A 173 -0.02 -11.89 8.81
N LYS A 174 -0.28 -12.44 10.00
CA LYS A 174 -1.22 -11.83 10.94
C LYS A 174 -0.72 -10.43 11.30
N GLY A 175 -1.51 -9.40 11.02
CA GLY A 175 -1.16 -8.03 11.36
C GLY A 175 -0.76 -7.15 10.18
N GLY A 176 -0.46 -7.72 9.01
CA GLY A 176 -0.07 -6.96 7.83
C GLY A 176 1.30 -6.29 7.95
N PHE A 177 1.61 -5.40 7.02
CA PHE A 177 2.84 -4.63 6.98
C PHE A 177 2.56 -3.19 6.54
N ASP A 178 3.42 -2.25 6.95
CA ASP A 178 3.31 -0.83 6.59
C ASP A 178 4.60 -0.30 5.93
N VAL A 179 5.73 -0.96 6.20
CA VAL A 179 7.04 -0.60 5.70
C VAL A 179 7.61 -1.75 4.90
N PHE A 180 8.35 -1.42 3.87
CA PHE A 180 8.86 -2.43 2.95
C PHE A 180 10.15 -1.97 2.26
N GLY A 181 10.91 -2.94 1.78
CA GLY A 181 12.04 -2.75 0.89
C GLY A 181 11.85 -3.51 -0.41
N LEU A 182 12.43 -3.01 -1.48
CA LEU A 182 12.32 -3.53 -2.84
C LEU A 182 13.68 -3.59 -3.53
N SER A 183 13.97 -4.68 -4.21
CA SER A 183 15.00 -4.71 -5.23
C SER A 183 14.61 -3.82 -6.43
N ARG A 184 15.57 -3.49 -7.29
CA ARG A 184 15.31 -2.71 -8.50
C ARG A 184 14.23 -3.36 -9.36
N ARG A 185 14.31 -4.67 -9.63
CA ARG A 185 13.34 -5.39 -10.46
C ARG A 185 11.94 -5.43 -9.85
N ALA A 186 11.82 -5.59 -8.53
CA ALA A 186 10.53 -5.55 -7.84
C ALA A 186 9.93 -4.14 -7.84
N ARG A 187 10.77 -3.10 -7.71
CA ARG A 187 10.37 -1.69 -7.84
C ARG A 187 9.85 -1.38 -9.25
N GLU A 188 10.57 -1.78 -10.29
CA GLU A 188 10.16 -1.59 -11.68
C GLU A 188 8.83 -2.27 -11.97
N ALA A 189 8.64 -3.51 -11.54
CA ALA A 189 7.36 -4.22 -11.66
C ALA A 189 6.22 -3.52 -10.90
N LEU A 190 6.48 -2.99 -9.69
CA LEU A 190 5.48 -2.28 -8.91
C LEU A 190 5.03 -0.98 -9.58
N ILE A 191 5.96 -0.17 -10.08
CA ILE A 191 5.64 1.11 -10.73
C ILE A 191 4.98 0.93 -12.09
N ALA A 192 5.21 -0.20 -12.77
CA ALA A 192 4.58 -0.52 -14.06
C ALA A 192 3.09 -0.89 -13.94
N LEU A 193 2.58 -1.19 -12.73
CA LEU A 193 1.16 -1.53 -12.56
C LEU A 193 0.26 -0.34 -12.89
N PRO A 194 -0.73 -0.47 -13.78
CA PRO A 194 -1.53 0.66 -14.28
C PRO A 194 -2.68 1.11 -13.36
N GLU A 195 -3.06 0.31 -12.36
CA GLU A 195 -4.28 0.53 -11.58
C GLU A 195 -4.24 1.82 -10.74
N LEU A 196 -5.24 2.70 -10.90
CA LEU A 196 -5.37 3.96 -10.17
C LEU A 196 -5.96 3.76 -8.76
N ASN A 197 -6.98 2.90 -8.65
CA ASN A 197 -7.73 2.64 -7.42
C ASN A 197 -7.22 1.38 -6.71
N THR A 198 -6.02 1.48 -6.14
CA THR A 198 -5.36 0.34 -5.49
C THR A 198 -4.61 0.79 -4.23
N ASN A 199 -4.17 -0.15 -3.42
CA ASN A 199 -3.25 0.10 -2.34
C ASN A 199 -1.92 -0.63 -2.58
N ILE A 200 -0.85 -0.01 -2.13
CA ILE A 200 0.51 -0.51 -2.36
C ILE A 200 0.76 -1.88 -1.72
N ALA A 201 0.11 -2.18 -0.59
CA ALA A 201 0.24 -3.46 0.08
C ALA A 201 -0.31 -4.61 -0.79
N SER A 202 -1.47 -4.41 -1.43
CA SER A 202 -2.03 -5.40 -2.34
C SER A 202 -1.21 -5.53 -3.63
N GLN A 203 -0.67 -4.43 -4.14
CA GLN A 203 0.23 -4.45 -5.31
C GLN A 203 1.51 -5.24 -5.01
N LEU A 204 2.12 -5.01 -3.84
CA LEU A 204 3.31 -5.76 -3.40
C LEU A 204 3.06 -7.27 -3.27
N GLN A 205 1.85 -7.65 -2.90
CA GLN A 205 1.46 -9.06 -2.87
C GLN A 205 1.24 -9.62 -4.28
N TRP A 206 0.68 -8.81 -5.18
CA TRP A 206 0.32 -9.22 -6.54
C TRP A 206 1.54 -9.42 -7.44
N ILE A 207 2.61 -8.62 -7.30
CA ILE A 207 3.82 -8.76 -8.13
C ILE A 207 4.57 -10.08 -7.93
N GLY A 208 4.32 -10.81 -6.84
CA GLY A 208 4.69 -12.22 -6.69
C GLY A 208 6.17 -12.53 -6.53
N PHE A 209 7.06 -11.55 -6.32
CA PHE A 209 8.48 -11.75 -6.09
C PHE A 209 8.78 -12.44 -4.75
N ASP A 210 9.96 -13.05 -4.64
CA ASP A 210 10.46 -13.65 -3.39
C ASP A 210 10.48 -12.61 -2.28
N ARG A 211 9.87 -12.94 -1.15
CA ARG A 211 9.62 -11.99 -0.06
C ARG A 211 9.98 -12.56 1.29
N GLU A 212 10.44 -11.69 2.18
CA GLU A 212 10.70 -12.04 3.56
C GLU A 212 10.01 -11.05 4.51
N TYR A 213 9.45 -11.60 5.60
CA TYR A 213 8.83 -10.82 6.67
C TYR A 213 9.83 -10.64 7.81
N VAL A 214 10.24 -9.40 8.05
CA VAL A 214 11.15 -9.05 9.12
C VAL A 214 10.35 -8.54 10.32
N PRO A 215 10.35 -9.26 11.44
CA PRO A 215 9.59 -8.88 12.63
C PRO A 215 10.22 -7.67 13.33
N PHE A 216 9.39 -6.71 13.77
CA PHE A 216 9.84 -5.57 14.54
C PHE A 216 8.84 -5.11 15.61
N HIS A 217 9.32 -4.43 16.64
CA HIS A 217 8.51 -3.74 17.63
C HIS A 217 8.33 -2.28 17.24
N ARG A 218 7.09 -1.83 17.16
CA ARG A 218 6.80 -0.43 16.85
C ARG A 218 7.03 0.44 18.08
N VAL A 219 7.77 1.54 17.89
CA VAL A 219 7.98 2.55 18.92
C VAL A 219 6.73 3.43 19.02
N ALA A 220 6.37 3.87 20.24
CA ALA A 220 5.26 4.79 20.41
C ALA A 220 5.54 6.13 19.67
N ARG A 221 4.51 6.68 19.04
CA ARG A 221 4.62 7.97 18.31
C ARG A 221 5.01 9.07 19.28
N GLN A 222 6.05 9.82 18.95
CA GLN A 222 6.56 10.90 19.79
C GLN A 222 5.65 12.15 19.75
N SER A 223 4.97 12.42 18.62
CA SER A 223 4.07 13.57 18.46
C SER A 223 3.02 13.36 17.36
N GLY A 224 1.95 14.18 17.34
CA GLY A 224 0.94 14.22 16.29
C GLY A 224 -0.23 13.25 16.45
N LYS A 225 -1.33 13.51 15.71
CA LYS A 225 -2.53 12.67 15.63
C LYS A 225 -2.50 11.84 14.36
N SER A 226 -3.01 10.58 14.42
CA SER A 226 -3.13 9.72 13.24
C SER A 226 -3.98 10.39 12.15
N SER A 227 -3.45 10.49 10.94
CA SER A 227 -4.17 10.99 9.76
C SER A 227 -5.15 9.95 9.17
N TRP A 228 -5.21 8.74 9.73
CA TRP A 228 -6.06 7.63 9.29
C TRP A 228 -7.46 7.71 9.89
N THR A 229 -8.41 8.31 9.16
CA THR A 229 -9.82 8.35 9.53
C THR A 229 -10.54 7.05 9.16
N MET A 230 -11.69 6.75 9.80
CA MET A 230 -12.53 5.58 9.45
C MET A 230 -12.92 5.58 7.97
N LYS A 231 -13.25 6.74 7.39
CA LYS A 231 -13.55 6.87 5.95
C LYS A 231 -12.39 6.40 5.07
N LYS A 232 -11.15 6.77 5.42
CA LYS A 232 -9.94 6.31 4.69
C LYS A 232 -9.73 4.80 4.83
N LYS A 233 -9.99 4.23 6.02
CA LYS A 233 -9.89 2.78 6.26
C LYS A 233 -10.92 1.99 5.46
N ILE A 234 -12.18 2.45 5.42
CA ILE A 234 -13.24 1.84 4.60
C ILE A 234 -12.90 1.91 3.11
N LYS A 235 -12.40 3.08 2.65
CA LYS A 235 -11.94 3.22 1.26
C LYS A 235 -10.83 2.23 0.94
N LEU A 236 -9.79 2.15 1.79
CA LEU A 236 -8.68 1.20 1.60
C LEU A 236 -9.16 -0.24 1.54
N PHE A 237 -10.11 -0.62 2.41
CA PHE A 237 -10.74 -1.94 2.41
C PHE A 237 -11.48 -2.23 1.10
N ALA A 238 -12.30 -1.28 0.65
CA ALA A 238 -13.00 -1.40 -0.63
C ALA A 238 -12.01 -1.50 -1.80
N ASP A 239 -10.96 -0.68 -1.81
CA ASP A 239 -9.93 -0.69 -2.85
C ASP A 239 -9.17 -2.03 -2.91
N SER A 240 -8.90 -2.64 -1.76
CA SER A 240 -8.28 -3.97 -1.70
C SER A 240 -9.18 -5.07 -2.28
N ILE A 241 -10.45 -5.11 -1.83
CA ILE A 241 -11.39 -6.17 -2.24
C ILE A 241 -11.75 -6.03 -3.73
N PHE A 242 -12.17 -4.84 -4.14
CA PHE A 242 -12.63 -4.62 -5.52
C PHE A 242 -11.49 -4.56 -6.55
N GLY A 243 -10.25 -4.20 -6.13
CA GLY A 243 -9.11 -4.09 -7.04
C GLY A 243 -8.44 -5.43 -7.32
N PHE A 244 -8.42 -6.34 -6.33
CA PHE A 244 -7.61 -7.57 -6.41
C PHE A 244 -8.40 -8.86 -6.22
N SER A 245 -9.71 -8.78 -6.00
CA SER A 245 -10.55 -9.97 -5.79
C SER A 245 -11.83 -9.94 -6.62
N GLY A 246 -12.15 -11.05 -7.25
CA GLY A 246 -13.47 -11.31 -7.84
C GLY A 246 -14.53 -11.71 -6.80
N ALA A 247 -14.16 -11.82 -5.52
CA ALA A 247 -15.05 -12.32 -4.47
C ALA A 247 -16.41 -11.60 -4.39
N PRO A 248 -16.52 -10.25 -4.48
CA PRO A 248 -17.83 -9.60 -4.45
C PRO A 248 -18.74 -10.02 -5.59
N ILE A 249 -18.20 -10.19 -6.81
CA ILE A 249 -18.98 -10.67 -7.96
C ILE A 249 -19.40 -12.12 -7.73
N THR A 250 -18.50 -12.97 -7.24
CA THR A 250 -18.80 -14.37 -6.92
C THR A 250 -19.90 -14.49 -5.86
N VAL A 251 -19.84 -13.67 -4.80
CA VAL A 251 -20.87 -13.63 -3.76
C VAL A 251 -22.23 -13.22 -4.34
N ILE A 252 -22.29 -12.20 -5.20
CA ILE A 252 -23.54 -11.80 -5.88
C ILE A 252 -24.08 -12.94 -6.74
N PHE A 253 -23.20 -13.56 -7.54
CA PHE A 253 -23.58 -14.68 -8.38
C PHE A 253 -24.19 -15.82 -7.56
N LEU A 254 -23.57 -16.19 -6.44
CA LEU A 254 -24.08 -17.22 -5.54
C LEU A 254 -25.42 -16.83 -4.91
N ILE A 255 -25.55 -15.59 -4.42
CA ILE A 255 -26.82 -15.07 -3.89
C ILE A 255 -27.90 -15.14 -4.98
N GLY A 256 -27.61 -14.70 -6.19
CA GLY A 256 -28.50 -14.77 -7.33
C GLY A 256 -28.92 -16.22 -7.66
N LEU A 257 -27.96 -17.14 -7.73
CA LEU A 257 -28.18 -18.54 -7.99
C LEU A 257 -29.08 -19.21 -6.94
N PHE A 258 -28.75 -19.01 -5.65
CA PHE A 258 -29.56 -19.55 -4.55
C PHE A 258 -30.94 -18.90 -4.49
N SER A 259 -31.08 -17.62 -4.82
CA SER A 259 -32.36 -16.95 -4.93
C SER A 259 -33.22 -17.56 -6.03
N VAL A 260 -32.69 -17.80 -7.22
CA VAL A 260 -33.42 -18.43 -8.34
C VAL A 260 -33.90 -19.83 -7.96
N ILE A 261 -33.04 -20.65 -7.34
CA ILE A 261 -33.38 -21.98 -6.87
C ILE A 261 -34.48 -21.90 -5.79
N GLY A 262 -34.29 -21.08 -4.77
CA GLY A 262 -35.23 -20.92 -3.65
C GLY A 262 -36.60 -20.41 -4.09
N PHE A 263 -36.63 -19.36 -4.92
CA PHE A 263 -37.89 -18.84 -5.48
C PHE A 263 -38.54 -19.80 -6.46
N GLY A 264 -37.75 -20.56 -7.24
CA GLY A 264 -38.24 -21.59 -8.13
C GLY A 264 -38.98 -22.71 -7.35
N LEU A 265 -38.33 -23.20 -6.28
CA LEU A 265 -38.95 -24.21 -5.40
C LEU A 265 -40.21 -23.68 -4.69
N LEU A 266 -40.14 -22.45 -4.16
CA LEU A 266 -41.30 -21.82 -3.52
C LEU A 266 -42.46 -21.64 -4.50
N SER A 267 -42.18 -21.22 -5.72
CA SER A 267 -43.20 -21.11 -6.79
C SER A 267 -43.81 -22.46 -7.12
N ALA A 268 -43.02 -23.51 -7.24
CA ALA A 268 -43.50 -24.85 -7.49
C ALA A 268 -44.43 -25.34 -6.37
N VAL A 269 -44.03 -25.18 -5.10
CA VAL A 269 -44.83 -25.52 -3.92
C VAL A 269 -46.15 -24.73 -3.89
N THR A 270 -46.08 -23.42 -4.20
CA THR A 270 -47.28 -22.55 -4.22
C THR A 270 -48.27 -22.97 -5.32
N ILE A 271 -47.78 -23.33 -6.50
CA ILE A 271 -48.61 -23.82 -7.60
C ILE A 271 -49.31 -25.13 -7.20
N ILE A 272 -48.57 -26.10 -6.65
CA ILE A 272 -49.10 -27.36 -6.20
C ILE A 272 -50.17 -27.17 -5.11
N ALA A 273 -49.88 -26.34 -4.10
CA ALA A 273 -50.80 -26.03 -3.01
C ALA A 273 -52.09 -25.32 -3.50
N SER A 274 -51.96 -24.47 -4.51
CA SER A 274 -53.12 -23.82 -5.16
C SER A 274 -53.98 -24.83 -5.92
N LEU A 275 -53.37 -25.76 -6.67
CA LEU A 275 -54.09 -26.81 -7.41
C LEU A 275 -54.81 -27.79 -6.47
N LEU A 276 -54.25 -27.99 -5.25
CA LEU A 276 -54.85 -28.83 -4.23
C LEU A 276 -55.93 -28.12 -3.39
N GLY A 277 -56.19 -26.82 -3.66
CA GLY A 277 -57.17 -26.02 -2.92
C GLY A 277 -56.79 -25.63 -1.50
N TRP A 278 -55.49 -25.75 -1.16
CA TRP A 278 -54.99 -25.45 0.20
C TRP A 278 -54.77 -23.94 0.46
N ILE A 279 -54.76 -23.14 -0.59
CA ILE A 279 -54.56 -21.70 -0.46
C ILE A 279 -55.90 -20.98 -0.71
N SER A 280 -56.54 -20.53 0.37
CA SER A 280 -57.55 -19.49 0.34
C SER A 280 -56.85 -18.15 0.53
N LEU A 281 -56.83 -17.32 -0.45
CA LEU A 281 -56.11 -16.05 -0.62
C LEU A 281 -55.79 -15.17 0.63
N PRO A 282 -54.82 -15.49 1.47
CA PRO A 282 -54.10 -14.52 2.25
C PRO A 282 -52.62 -14.47 1.84
N GLY A 283 -52.32 -14.01 0.62
CA GLY A 283 -50.96 -14.01 0.09
C GLY A 283 -50.30 -12.65 0.01
N TYR A 284 -50.99 -11.55 0.37
CA TYR A 284 -50.49 -10.18 0.19
C TYR A 284 -49.19 -9.95 0.96
N THR A 285 -49.12 -10.30 2.25
CA THR A 285 -47.92 -10.09 3.09
C THR A 285 -46.74 -10.86 2.57
N THR A 286 -46.92 -12.10 2.15
CA THR A 286 -45.86 -12.95 1.59
C THR A 286 -45.34 -12.36 0.27
N LEU A 287 -46.24 -11.91 -0.61
CA LEU A 287 -45.87 -11.28 -1.89
C LEU A 287 -45.06 -9.99 -1.70
N VAL A 288 -45.51 -9.16 -0.75
CA VAL A 288 -44.80 -7.90 -0.43
C VAL A 288 -43.40 -8.18 0.16
N LEU A 289 -43.26 -9.13 1.08
CA LEU A 289 -41.99 -9.51 1.67
C LEU A 289 -41.02 -10.10 0.63
N LEU A 290 -41.49 -11.02 -0.20
CA LEU A 290 -40.68 -11.60 -1.27
C LEU A 290 -40.26 -10.56 -2.30
N GLY A 291 -41.19 -9.67 -2.68
CA GLY A 291 -40.88 -8.55 -3.57
C GLY A 291 -39.85 -7.59 -2.98
N ALA A 292 -40.00 -7.25 -1.70
CA ALA A 292 -39.05 -6.35 -1.01
C ALA A 292 -37.63 -6.96 -0.89
N ILE A 293 -37.53 -8.25 -0.53
CA ILE A 293 -36.25 -8.97 -0.43
C ILE A 293 -35.59 -9.07 -1.81
N GLY A 294 -36.35 -9.51 -2.84
CA GLY A 294 -35.82 -9.63 -4.20
C GLY A 294 -35.34 -8.28 -4.75
N HIS A 295 -36.10 -7.21 -4.53
CA HIS A 295 -35.73 -5.87 -4.98
C HIS A 295 -34.49 -5.35 -4.25
N SER A 296 -34.40 -5.58 -2.94
CA SER A 296 -33.22 -5.21 -2.15
C SER A 296 -31.96 -5.96 -2.61
N ALA A 297 -32.07 -7.26 -2.91
CA ALA A 297 -30.98 -8.05 -3.45
C ALA A 297 -30.51 -7.52 -4.83
N THR A 298 -31.46 -7.15 -5.69
CA THR A 298 -31.15 -6.55 -7.01
C THR A 298 -30.44 -5.21 -6.88
N LEU A 299 -30.90 -4.32 -5.99
CA LEU A 299 -30.23 -3.03 -5.73
C LEU A 299 -28.83 -3.21 -5.19
N LEU A 300 -28.62 -4.18 -4.28
CA LEU A 300 -27.29 -4.52 -3.78
C LEU A 300 -26.37 -5.01 -4.91
N ALA A 301 -26.86 -5.90 -5.75
CA ALA A 301 -26.13 -6.40 -6.92
C ALA A 301 -25.75 -5.26 -7.88
N CYS A 302 -26.69 -4.37 -8.20
CA CYS A 302 -26.44 -3.19 -9.02
C CYS A 302 -25.40 -2.27 -8.39
N GLY A 303 -25.43 -2.06 -7.06
CA GLY A 303 -24.46 -1.26 -6.34
C GLY A 303 -23.02 -1.80 -6.45
N ILE A 304 -22.86 -3.13 -6.34
CA ILE A 304 -21.57 -3.78 -6.45
C ILE A 304 -21.05 -3.73 -7.91
N ILE A 305 -21.90 -4.06 -8.88
CA ILE A 305 -21.54 -3.94 -10.32
C ILE A 305 -21.16 -2.50 -10.65
N GLY A 306 -21.94 -1.53 -10.15
CA GLY A 306 -21.62 -0.09 -10.29
C GLY A 306 -20.23 0.27 -9.75
N GLY A 307 -19.81 -0.34 -8.64
CA GLY A 307 -18.47 -0.15 -8.08
C GLY A 307 -17.35 -0.62 -9.03
N TYR A 308 -17.53 -1.74 -9.72
CA TYR A 308 -16.58 -2.22 -10.75
C TYR A 308 -16.59 -1.32 -11.99
N ILE A 309 -17.79 -0.91 -12.44
CA ILE A 309 -17.93 -0.02 -13.61
C ILE A 309 -17.21 1.31 -13.36
N VAL A 310 -17.38 1.92 -12.18
CA VAL A 310 -16.69 3.18 -11.82
C VAL A 310 -15.17 3.00 -11.88
N ARG A 311 -14.62 1.89 -11.37
CA ARG A 311 -13.18 1.61 -11.42
C ARG A 311 -12.67 1.41 -12.85
N ALA A 312 -13.39 0.62 -13.65
CA ALA A 312 -13.09 0.44 -15.07
C ALA A 312 -13.10 1.78 -15.81
N PHE A 313 -14.10 2.62 -15.55
CA PHE A 313 -14.20 3.96 -16.12
C PHE A 313 -13.08 4.91 -15.68
N GLU A 314 -12.68 4.88 -14.39
CA GLU A 314 -11.55 5.68 -13.91
C GLU A 314 -10.24 5.24 -14.55
N ASN A 315 -9.98 3.95 -14.69
CA ASN A 315 -8.82 3.42 -15.38
C ASN A 315 -8.82 3.77 -16.88
N SER A 316 -9.99 3.76 -17.54
CA SER A 316 -10.11 4.10 -18.96
C SER A 316 -9.86 5.58 -19.29
N LYS A 317 -9.92 6.48 -18.30
CA LYS A 317 -9.62 7.90 -18.48
C LYS A 317 -8.16 8.19 -18.81
N GLY A 318 -7.23 7.27 -18.57
CA GLY A 318 -5.80 7.46 -18.82
C GLY A 318 -5.17 8.62 -18.02
N ARG A 319 -5.79 9.06 -16.92
CA ARG A 319 -5.25 10.14 -16.08
C ARG A 319 -4.01 9.66 -15.35
N PRO A 320 -2.94 10.49 -15.27
CA PRO A 320 -1.76 10.12 -14.48
C PRO A 320 -2.12 9.97 -13.00
N ARG A 321 -1.48 9.01 -12.32
CA ARG A 321 -1.69 8.76 -10.88
C ARG A 321 -1.35 9.97 -10.02
N PHE A 322 -0.31 10.71 -10.43
CA PHE A 322 0.20 11.91 -9.76
C PHE A 322 0.67 12.92 -10.80
N ILE A 323 0.80 14.16 -10.37
CA ILE A 323 1.39 15.25 -11.18
C ILE A 323 2.50 15.87 -10.34
N ILE A 324 3.72 15.82 -10.83
CA ILE A 324 4.87 16.47 -10.21
C ILE A 324 4.81 17.95 -10.57
N ALA A 325 4.85 18.80 -9.56
CA ALA A 325 4.91 20.24 -9.73
C ALA A 325 6.35 20.75 -9.79
N ASP A 326 7.28 20.10 -9.04
CA ASP A 326 8.64 20.54 -8.90
C ASP A 326 9.53 19.41 -8.36
N ILE A 327 10.80 19.35 -8.81
CA ILE A 327 11.83 18.45 -8.27
C ILE A 327 13.06 19.29 -7.93
N LYS A 328 13.52 19.20 -6.68
CA LYS A 328 14.75 19.81 -6.20
C LYS A 328 15.72 18.74 -5.76
N LYS A 329 16.98 18.90 -6.12
CA LYS A 329 18.05 17.94 -5.81
C LYS A 329 19.19 18.67 -5.12
N SER A 330 19.80 18.06 -4.09
CA SER A 330 21.08 18.51 -3.54
C SER A 330 22.20 18.36 -4.58
N ASP A 331 23.29 19.10 -4.42
CA ASP A 331 24.42 19.00 -5.35
C ASP A 331 25.08 17.61 -5.28
N SER A 332 25.11 17.00 -4.10
CA SER A 332 25.56 15.61 -3.93
C SER A 332 24.67 14.61 -4.68
N PHE A 333 23.35 14.85 -4.79
CA PHE A 333 22.45 13.99 -5.57
C PHE A 333 22.65 14.14 -7.08
N LYS A 334 22.98 15.34 -7.57
CA LYS A 334 23.25 15.59 -9.01
C LYS A 334 24.53 14.90 -9.48
N ASN A 335 25.51 14.77 -8.60
CA ASN A 335 26.81 14.17 -8.88
C ASN A 335 26.83 12.64 -8.68
N SER A 336 25.77 12.06 -8.15
CA SER A 336 25.63 10.60 -8.07
C SER A 336 25.28 10.05 -9.45
N ASP A 337 26.04 9.07 -9.95
CA ASP A 337 25.92 8.45 -11.29
C ASP A 337 24.61 7.62 -11.51
N PHE A 338 23.63 7.80 -10.65
CA PHE A 338 22.34 7.11 -10.75
C PHE A 338 21.32 7.97 -11.50
N SER A 339 21.19 7.75 -12.81
CA SER A 339 20.04 8.28 -13.53
C SER A 339 18.74 7.63 -13.04
N PRO A 340 17.66 8.40 -12.84
CA PRO A 340 16.31 7.85 -12.72
C PRO A 340 16.01 6.96 -13.93
N LEU A 341 15.11 5.99 -13.77
CA LEU A 341 14.58 5.21 -14.89
C LEU A 341 14.12 6.20 -15.97
N GLU A 342 14.84 6.26 -17.11
CA GLU A 342 14.34 6.98 -18.29
C GLU A 342 13.10 6.23 -18.72
N SER A 343 11.95 6.92 -18.66
CA SER A 343 10.70 6.43 -19.25
C SER A 343 10.85 6.52 -20.78
N GLU A 344 11.15 5.39 -21.42
CA GLU A 344 10.87 5.21 -22.84
C GLU A 344 9.36 5.21 -23.13
#